data_5d7ac353f0a267cad22f32377f93277d
#
_entry.id   5d7ac353f0a267cad22f32377f93277d
#
_cell.length_a   1.000
_cell.length_b   1.000
_cell.length_c   1.000
_cell.angle_alpha   90.00
_cell.angle_beta   90.00
_cell.angle_gamma   90.00
#
_symmetry.space_group_name_H-M   'P 1'
#
loop_
_entity.id
_entity.type
_entity.pdbx_description
1 polymer ?
#
loop_
_entity_poly.entity_id
_entity_poly.type
_entity_poly.pdbx_seq_one_letter_code
_entity_poly.pdbx_strand_id
1 'polypeptide(L)'
;SHKYENEQQFLSLRIKNTKIIIKFKINLIGKIQIKNILMAMLAAERSGINLVTMAKLMHKLKPVEGRFENIGKLKDNSKVILDYAHTPDALKTVLTNIKEQFPYSKIRLVFGCGGERDKTKRAKMGLIASKFADFVYLTDDNPRRENPKTIRNQIVKGIKQKKKLIEIASRKIAISRCINDLQSGEIAIVAGKGHEKTQEYKDKKFYFSDREEILNCINIKNKKLFNDLRLNIIQEKTKLLPKKLKIKKISINSKDLAKNDIFFAIKGKKNDGSKFINEAYRKKSSMMITHKLDKVIPLSKQVRVNDTLNFLTECATDYRKNINTNIIGITGSCGKTTLKELLGKGLTKITKTYFSPKSFNNKFGVPLSLLNLKQNMNFGVFEVGMDRKGEIDYLSKILKPNIGVITNISY
;
A
#
# COMPACT_ATOMS: atom_id res chain seq x y z
N SER A 1 8.90 24.17 -8.92
CA SER A 1 8.04 23.49 -7.93
C SER A 1 8.07 21.99 -8.12
N HIS A 2 7.74 21.26 -7.08
CA HIS A 2 7.68 19.80 -7.06
C HIS A 2 6.46 19.36 -6.27
N LYS A 3 5.75 18.32 -6.75
CA LYS A 3 4.66 17.66 -6.03
C LYS A 3 4.63 16.17 -6.30
N TYR A 4 4.12 15.41 -5.34
CA TYR A 4 3.79 13.99 -5.50
C TYR A 4 2.32 13.84 -5.89
N GLU A 5 2.05 13.02 -6.90
CA GLU A 5 0.68 12.72 -7.33
C GLU A 5 0.65 11.30 -7.91
N ASN A 6 -0.24 10.44 -7.39
CA ASN A 6 -0.38 9.04 -7.82
C ASN A 6 0.97 8.28 -7.88
N GLU A 7 1.80 8.42 -6.84
CA GLU A 7 3.13 7.79 -6.73
C GLU A 7 4.20 8.35 -7.69
N GLN A 8 3.84 9.29 -8.57
CA GLN A 8 4.75 9.94 -9.50
C GLN A 8 5.18 11.30 -8.97
N GLN A 9 6.31 11.76 -9.45
CA GLN A 9 6.83 13.09 -9.14
C GLN A 9 6.57 14.01 -10.34
N PHE A 10 5.90 15.14 -10.09
CA PHE A 10 5.64 16.18 -11.08
C PHE A 10 6.51 17.37 -10.76
N LEU A 11 7.23 17.85 -11.77
CA LEU A 11 8.12 18.99 -11.69
C LEU A 11 7.68 20.11 -12.62
N SER A 12 7.88 21.33 -12.14
CA SER A 12 7.73 22.56 -12.93
C SER A 12 8.98 23.40 -12.74
N LEU A 13 9.76 23.53 -13.80
CA LEU A 13 10.98 24.31 -13.86
C LEU A 13 10.69 25.65 -14.53
N ARG A 14 11.11 26.76 -13.89
CA ARG A 14 11.11 28.09 -14.49
C ARG A 14 12.54 28.40 -14.90
N ILE A 15 12.74 28.75 -16.15
CA ILE A 15 14.04 29.22 -16.62
C ILE A 15 14.19 30.72 -16.18
N LYS A 16 15.24 30.99 -15.41
CA LYS A 16 15.51 32.34 -14.90
C LYS A 16 15.56 33.34 -16.06
N ASN A 17 14.98 34.52 -15.85
CA ASN A 17 14.90 35.61 -16.83
C ASN A 17 14.10 35.29 -18.10
N THR A 18 13.25 34.27 -18.08
CA THR A 18 12.33 33.94 -19.16
C THR A 18 10.90 33.67 -18.62
N LYS A 19 9.91 33.73 -19.51
CA LYS A 19 8.53 33.30 -19.20
C LYS A 19 8.33 31.79 -19.35
N ILE A 20 9.37 31.03 -19.71
CA ILE A 20 9.29 29.60 -20.03
C ILE A 20 9.15 28.78 -18.75
N ILE A 21 8.10 27.99 -18.69
CA ILE A 21 7.87 26.98 -17.64
C ILE A 21 7.82 25.62 -18.30
N ILE A 22 8.77 24.76 -17.95
CA ILE A 22 8.84 23.38 -18.43
C ILE A 22 8.22 22.46 -17.39
N LYS A 23 7.16 21.73 -17.76
CA LYS A 23 6.49 20.76 -16.88
C LYS A 23 6.76 19.36 -17.37
N PHE A 24 7.17 18.47 -16.47
CA PHE A 24 7.39 17.06 -16.77
C PHE A 24 7.18 16.17 -15.54
N LYS A 25 7.06 14.89 -15.78
CA LYS A 25 6.92 13.87 -14.75
C LYS A 25 8.09 12.90 -14.77
N ILE A 26 8.40 12.34 -13.61
CA ILE A 26 9.39 11.28 -13.45
C ILE A 26 8.79 10.11 -12.66
N ASN A 27 9.21 8.92 -13.03
CA ASN A 27 8.76 7.68 -12.38
C ASN A 27 9.76 7.17 -11.33
N LEU A 28 10.81 7.95 -11.04
CA LEU A 28 11.81 7.60 -10.03
C LEU A 28 11.29 7.88 -8.63
N ILE A 29 11.74 7.09 -7.66
CA ILE A 29 11.36 7.24 -6.26
C ILE A 29 12.38 8.12 -5.53
N GLY A 30 11.88 9.00 -4.65
CA GLY A 30 12.67 9.85 -3.78
C GLY A 30 13.01 11.22 -4.38
N LYS A 31 12.84 12.26 -3.56
CA LYS A 31 13.13 13.65 -3.93
C LYS A 31 14.60 13.89 -4.29
N ILE A 32 15.51 13.08 -3.76
CA ILE A 32 16.92 13.14 -4.09
C ILE A 32 17.19 12.94 -5.59
N GLN A 33 16.38 12.14 -6.26
CA GLN A 33 16.51 11.92 -7.71
C GLN A 33 16.24 13.17 -8.53
N ILE A 34 15.43 14.10 -8.00
CA ILE A 34 15.18 15.39 -8.68
C ILE A 34 16.47 16.17 -8.85
N LYS A 35 17.29 16.25 -7.78
CA LYS A 35 18.59 16.95 -7.84
C LYS A 35 19.49 16.31 -8.90
N ASN A 36 19.58 14.99 -8.92
CA ASN A 36 20.40 14.25 -9.88
C ASN A 36 19.93 14.50 -11.32
N ILE A 37 18.62 14.47 -11.57
CA ILE A 37 18.04 14.74 -12.88
C ILE A 37 18.30 16.18 -13.31
N LEU A 38 18.10 17.15 -12.41
CA LEU A 38 18.34 18.56 -12.74
C LEU A 38 19.81 18.82 -13.09
N MET A 39 20.74 18.22 -12.36
CA MET A 39 22.17 18.31 -12.66
C MET A 39 22.49 17.68 -14.03
N ALA A 40 21.91 16.49 -14.31
CA ALA A 40 22.10 15.84 -15.59
C ALA A 40 21.50 16.65 -16.76
N MET A 41 20.31 17.24 -16.57
CA MET A 41 19.67 18.10 -17.57
C MET A 41 20.51 19.36 -17.84
N LEU A 42 21.06 20.00 -16.79
CA LEU A 42 21.92 21.16 -16.96
C LEU A 42 23.23 20.82 -17.66
N ALA A 43 23.84 19.68 -17.33
CA ALA A 43 25.03 19.20 -18.03
C ALA A 43 24.77 18.96 -19.52
N ALA A 44 23.65 18.30 -19.83
CA ALA A 44 23.27 18.04 -21.23
C ALA A 44 22.90 19.32 -21.99
N GLU A 45 22.27 20.30 -21.33
CA GLU A 45 22.01 21.62 -21.93
C GLU A 45 23.31 22.34 -22.32
N ARG A 46 24.32 22.30 -21.45
CA ARG A 46 25.67 22.85 -21.73
C ARG A 46 26.35 22.13 -22.90
N SER A 47 25.92 20.90 -23.20
CA SER A 47 26.38 20.13 -24.35
C SER A 47 25.51 20.34 -25.61
N GLY A 48 24.62 21.33 -25.61
CA GLY A 48 23.79 21.69 -26.77
C GLY A 48 22.43 20.99 -26.87
N ILE A 49 22.02 20.22 -25.84
CA ILE A 49 20.74 19.51 -25.88
C ILE A 49 19.63 20.39 -25.30
N ASN A 50 18.53 20.55 -26.04
CA ASN A 50 17.41 21.38 -25.63
C ASN A 50 16.67 20.83 -24.40
N LEU A 51 16.47 21.68 -23.37
CA LEU A 51 15.79 21.31 -22.09
C LEU A 51 14.37 20.80 -22.29
N VAL A 52 13.60 21.35 -23.24
CA VAL A 52 12.22 20.94 -23.51
C VAL A 52 12.18 19.53 -24.08
N THR A 53 13.12 19.23 -24.97
CA THR A 53 13.26 17.88 -25.57
C THR A 53 13.63 16.86 -24.50
N MET A 54 14.57 17.18 -23.60
CA MET A 54 14.90 16.31 -22.47
C MET A 54 13.72 16.08 -21.55
N ALA A 55 12.99 17.14 -21.17
CA ALA A 55 11.85 17.05 -20.28
C ALA A 55 10.77 16.06 -20.78
N LYS A 56 10.53 16.01 -22.10
CA LYS A 56 9.61 15.05 -22.73
C LYS A 56 10.03 13.58 -22.52
N LEU A 57 11.31 13.33 -22.28
CA LEU A 57 11.87 11.99 -22.10
C LEU A 57 12.00 11.56 -20.63
N MET A 58 11.89 12.48 -19.67
CA MET A 58 12.16 12.20 -18.25
C MET A 58 11.26 11.10 -17.67
N HIS A 59 10.05 10.95 -18.16
CA HIS A 59 9.14 9.87 -17.73
C HIS A 59 9.63 8.46 -18.14
N LYS A 60 10.57 8.35 -19.08
CA LYS A 60 11.15 7.08 -19.55
C LYS A 60 12.37 6.64 -18.72
N LEU A 61 12.89 7.52 -17.86
CA LEU A 61 14.03 7.19 -17.03
C LEU A 61 13.71 6.02 -16.10
N LYS A 62 14.63 5.08 -16.05
CA LYS A 62 14.62 3.95 -15.12
C LYS A 62 15.56 4.24 -13.95
N PRO A 63 15.30 3.69 -12.75
CA PRO A 63 16.24 3.81 -11.65
C PRO A 63 17.57 3.13 -11.99
N VAL A 64 18.65 3.66 -11.44
CA VAL A 64 19.94 2.98 -11.47
C VAL A 64 19.84 1.74 -10.59
N GLU A 65 20.45 0.64 -11.01
CA GLU A 65 20.43 -0.64 -10.29
C GLU A 65 20.91 -0.46 -8.84
N GLY A 66 20.10 -0.92 -7.87
CA GLY A 66 20.38 -0.79 -6.46
C GLY A 66 20.34 0.62 -5.88
N ARG A 67 19.70 1.59 -6.55
CA ARG A 67 19.53 2.97 -6.09
C ARG A 67 18.06 3.40 -6.16
N PHE A 68 17.37 3.42 -5.04
CA PHE A 68 15.92 3.64 -4.95
C PHE A 68 15.16 2.80 -5.99
N GLU A 69 15.65 1.60 -6.26
CA GLU A 69 15.12 0.74 -7.29
C GLU A 69 13.89 0.00 -6.77
N ASN A 70 12.73 0.24 -7.38
CA ASN A 70 11.56 -0.60 -7.14
C ASN A 70 11.71 -1.90 -7.92
N ILE A 71 12.04 -2.99 -7.21
CA ILE A 71 12.39 -4.29 -7.82
C ILE A 71 11.20 -4.98 -8.46
N GLY A 72 10.01 -4.70 -8.00
CA GLY A 72 8.84 -5.36 -8.57
C GLY A 72 7.53 -4.88 -7.97
N LYS A 73 6.45 -5.32 -8.58
CA LYS A 73 5.09 -5.00 -8.16
C LYS A 73 4.44 -6.21 -7.51
N LEU A 74 4.03 -6.07 -6.28
CA LEU A 74 3.18 -7.03 -5.60
C LEU A 74 1.71 -6.80 -5.96
N LYS A 75 0.93 -7.87 -6.04
CA LYS A 75 -0.49 -7.82 -6.41
C LYS A 75 -1.37 -7.09 -5.39
N ASP A 76 -0.87 -6.96 -4.16
CA ASP A 76 -1.51 -6.25 -3.04
C ASP A 76 -1.09 -4.79 -2.92
N ASN A 77 -0.45 -4.22 -3.95
CA ASN A 77 0.11 -2.86 -4.00
C ASN A 77 1.27 -2.58 -3.03
N SER A 78 1.76 -3.58 -2.30
CA SER A 78 2.99 -3.40 -1.55
C SER A 78 4.19 -3.28 -2.50
N LYS A 79 5.27 -2.65 -2.02
CA LYS A 79 6.47 -2.37 -2.81
C LYS A 79 7.70 -2.92 -2.13
N VAL A 80 8.71 -3.28 -2.94
CA VAL A 80 10.03 -3.63 -2.43
C VAL A 80 11.06 -2.76 -3.11
N ILE A 81 11.75 -1.94 -2.32
CA ILE A 81 12.74 -0.98 -2.78
C ILE A 81 14.12 -1.47 -2.37
N LEU A 82 15.02 -1.56 -3.32
CA LEU A 82 16.41 -1.88 -3.12
C LEU A 82 17.27 -0.62 -3.15
N ASP A 83 18.15 -0.45 -2.15
CA ASP A 83 19.07 0.68 -2.10
C ASP A 83 20.43 0.31 -1.52
N TYR A 84 21.45 1.04 -1.93
CA TYR A 84 22.84 0.86 -1.48
C TYR A 84 23.16 1.57 -0.16
N ALA A 85 22.21 2.20 0.50
CA ALA A 85 22.41 2.99 1.72
C ALA A 85 23.08 2.17 2.83
N HIS A 86 24.37 2.44 3.07
CA HIS A 86 25.23 1.74 4.05
C HIS A 86 25.89 2.71 5.03
N THR A 87 25.49 3.98 5.03
CA THR A 87 25.90 5.01 5.98
C THR A 87 24.68 5.58 6.72
N PRO A 88 24.84 6.21 7.90
CA PRO A 88 23.74 6.82 8.63
C PRO A 88 22.95 7.83 7.79
N ASP A 89 23.64 8.76 7.13
CA ASP A 89 22.98 9.81 6.33
C ASP A 89 22.27 9.25 5.10
N ALA A 90 22.86 8.26 4.42
CA ALA A 90 22.21 7.61 3.29
C ALA A 90 20.95 6.85 3.75
N LEU A 91 21.02 6.11 4.86
CA LEU A 91 19.87 5.39 5.40
C LEU A 91 18.75 6.36 5.83
N LYS A 92 19.09 7.45 6.50
CA LYS A 92 18.14 8.51 6.86
C LYS A 92 17.49 9.09 5.60
N THR A 93 18.28 9.43 4.59
CA THR A 93 17.80 9.99 3.32
C THR A 93 16.82 9.06 2.63
N VAL A 94 17.13 7.75 2.54
CA VAL A 94 16.22 6.76 1.93
C VAL A 94 14.89 6.70 2.69
N LEU A 95 14.94 6.52 4.00
CA LEU A 95 13.74 6.38 4.82
C LEU A 95 12.86 7.65 4.80
N THR A 96 13.46 8.85 4.88
CA THR A 96 12.71 10.10 4.83
C THR A 96 12.09 10.35 3.46
N ASN A 97 12.81 10.12 2.36
CA ASN A 97 12.26 10.27 1.01
C ASN A 97 11.09 9.32 0.73
N ILE A 98 11.18 8.06 1.21
CA ILE A 98 10.06 7.11 1.11
C ILE A 98 8.87 7.59 1.93
N LYS A 99 9.09 8.08 3.15
CA LYS A 99 8.01 8.58 4.00
C LYS A 99 7.33 9.83 3.43
N GLU A 100 8.09 10.71 2.79
CA GLU A 100 7.55 11.90 2.10
C GLU A 100 6.69 11.52 0.89
N GLN A 101 7.14 10.57 0.09
CA GLN A 101 6.41 10.13 -1.12
C GLN A 101 5.21 9.23 -0.81
N PHE A 102 5.29 8.45 0.27
CA PHE A 102 4.29 7.48 0.69
C PHE A 102 3.93 7.67 2.18
N PRO A 103 3.33 8.80 2.57
CA PRO A 103 3.17 9.20 3.98
C PRO A 103 2.31 8.23 4.80
N TYR A 104 1.42 7.48 4.15
CA TYR A 104 0.50 6.55 4.80
C TYR A 104 0.99 5.10 4.82
N SER A 105 2.08 4.79 4.11
CA SER A 105 2.63 3.44 4.06
C SER A 105 3.51 3.16 5.28
N LYS A 106 3.37 1.97 5.87
CA LYS A 106 4.33 1.47 6.86
C LYS A 106 5.59 0.99 6.16
N ILE A 107 6.72 1.23 6.79
CA ILE A 107 8.04 0.89 6.28
C ILE A 107 8.60 -0.30 7.05
N ARG A 108 8.98 -1.36 6.33
CA ARG A 108 9.74 -2.50 6.82
C ARG A 108 11.15 -2.41 6.26
N LEU A 109 12.14 -2.33 7.13
CA LEU A 109 13.53 -2.14 6.74
C LEU A 109 14.35 -3.42 6.98
N VAL A 110 15.00 -3.92 5.94
CA VAL A 110 16.04 -4.95 6.04
C VAL A 110 17.41 -4.29 5.88
N PHE A 111 18.28 -4.41 6.86
CA PHE A 111 19.64 -3.88 6.75
C PHE A 111 20.62 -4.58 7.68
N GLY A 112 21.90 -4.39 7.41
CA GLY A 112 23.03 -4.78 8.24
C GLY A 112 24.18 -3.79 8.09
N CYS A 113 25.29 -4.07 8.75
CA CYS A 113 26.54 -3.30 8.57
C CYS A 113 27.70 -4.26 8.24
N GLY A 114 28.63 -3.76 7.42
CA GLY A 114 29.85 -4.50 7.11
C GLY A 114 30.83 -4.53 8.28
N GLY A 115 31.60 -5.62 8.36
CA GLY A 115 32.76 -5.76 9.20
C GLY A 115 33.99 -5.06 8.61
N GLU A 116 35.03 -4.85 9.40
CA GLU A 116 36.29 -4.16 9.02
C GLU A 116 36.03 -2.78 8.39
N ARG A 117 35.01 -2.08 8.93
CA ARG A 117 34.58 -0.75 8.55
C ARG A 117 34.33 0.08 9.82
N ASP A 118 34.04 1.35 9.64
CA ASP A 118 33.70 2.25 10.74
C ASP A 118 32.62 1.64 11.67
N LYS A 119 33.03 1.33 12.90
CA LYS A 119 32.16 0.76 13.94
C LYS A 119 31.23 1.80 14.57
N THR A 120 31.62 3.09 14.55
CA THR A 120 30.87 4.17 15.18
C THR A 120 29.52 4.41 14.51
N LYS A 121 29.41 4.09 13.22
CA LYS A 121 28.15 4.22 12.46
C LYS A 121 27.08 3.19 12.86
N ARG A 122 27.47 2.04 13.46
CA ARG A 122 26.55 0.91 13.69
C ARG A 122 25.38 1.30 14.60
N ALA A 123 25.67 1.85 15.77
CA ALA A 123 24.62 2.33 16.68
C ALA A 123 23.80 3.49 16.08
N LYS A 124 24.46 4.40 15.34
CA LYS A 124 23.78 5.50 14.65
C LYS A 124 22.77 4.98 13.60
N MET A 125 23.15 3.96 12.82
CA MET A 125 22.24 3.32 11.86
C MET A 125 21.07 2.62 12.55
N GLY A 126 21.32 1.94 13.70
CA GLY A 126 20.27 1.37 14.53
C GLY A 126 19.27 2.41 15.03
N LEU A 127 19.77 3.57 15.49
CA LEU A 127 18.92 4.69 15.94
C LEU A 127 18.05 5.24 14.80
N ILE A 128 18.62 5.44 13.63
CA ILE A 128 17.90 5.92 12.44
C ILE A 128 16.83 4.90 12.00
N ALA A 129 17.19 3.63 11.92
CA ALA A 129 16.25 2.56 11.62
C ALA A 129 15.06 2.55 12.59
N SER A 130 15.33 2.63 13.90
CA SER A 130 14.30 2.67 14.95
C SER A 130 13.40 3.91 14.89
N LYS A 131 13.92 5.04 14.42
CA LYS A 131 13.16 6.30 14.32
C LYS A 131 12.25 6.36 13.11
N PHE A 132 12.69 5.86 11.96
CA PHE A 132 12.02 6.10 10.67
C PHE A 132 11.35 4.86 10.08
N ALA A 133 11.68 3.64 10.53
CA ALA A 133 11.01 2.42 10.09
C ALA A 133 10.00 1.92 11.13
N ASP A 134 8.90 1.32 10.66
CA ASP A 134 7.87 0.72 11.51
C ASP A 134 8.29 -0.67 12.00
N PHE A 135 9.06 -1.42 11.18
CA PHE A 135 9.65 -2.72 11.53
C PHE A 135 11.08 -2.79 11.00
N VAL A 136 11.96 -3.38 11.78
CA VAL A 136 13.39 -3.53 11.44
C VAL A 136 13.75 -5.01 11.42
N TYR A 137 14.21 -5.50 10.28
CA TYR A 137 14.79 -6.82 10.08
C TYR A 137 16.30 -6.67 10.02
N LEU A 138 16.94 -6.89 11.16
CA LEU A 138 18.39 -6.76 11.30
C LEU A 138 19.08 -8.06 10.87
N THR A 139 20.05 -7.94 9.96
CA THR A 139 20.71 -9.10 9.36
C THR A 139 22.20 -8.84 9.11
N ASP A 140 22.92 -9.88 8.67
CA ASP A 140 24.30 -9.75 8.24
C ASP A 140 24.38 -9.04 6.87
N ASP A 141 25.40 -8.21 6.72
CA ASP A 141 25.81 -7.65 5.43
C ASP A 141 27.05 -8.41 4.93
N ASN A 142 28.22 -7.82 4.94
CA ASN A 142 29.53 -8.42 4.71
C ASN A 142 30.33 -8.45 6.02
N PRO A 143 30.18 -9.44 6.90
CA PRO A 143 30.87 -9.45 8.20
C PRO A 143 32.38 -9.50 8.07
N ARG A 144 32.92 -10.01 6.97
CA ARG A 144 34.35 -10.26 6.76
C ARG A 144 34.94 -11.08 7.89
N ARG A 145 36.03 -10.64 8.51
CA ARG A 145 36.67 -11.34 9.62
C ARG A 145 36.05 -11.05 10.99
N GLU A 146 35.17 -10.02 11.08
CA GLU A 146 34.48 -9.75 12.36
C GLU A 146 33.39 -10.77 12.65
N ASN A 147 33.12 -11.01 13.94
CA ASN A 147 32.00 -11.85 14.36
C ASN A 147 30.67 -11.18 14.00
N PRO A 148 29.80 -11.80 13.17
CA PRO A 148 28.55 -11.21 12.70
C PRO A 148 27.60 -10.82 13.84
N LYS A 149 27.54 -11.63 14.92
CA LYS A 149 26.72 -11.36 16.09
C LYS A 149 27.17 -10.10 16.83
N THR A 150 28.48 -9.87 16.91
CA THR A 150 29.03 -8.65 17.51
C THR A 150 28.60 -7.41 16.74
N ILE A 151 28.63 -7.47 15.39
CA ILE A 151 28.17 -6.37 14.52
C ILE A 151 26.69 -6.08 14.78
N ARG A 152 25.83 -7.10 14.78
CA ARG A 152 24.40 -6.92 15.05
C ARG A 152 24.15 -6.35 16.44
N ASN A 153 24.83 -6.86 17.47
CA ASN A 153 24.71 -6.34 18.83
C ASN A 153 25.08 -4.85 18.93
N GLN A 154 26.08 -4.38 18.18
CA GLN A 154 26.45 -2.96 18.14
C GLN A 154 25.36 -2.11 17.46
N ILE A 155 24.68 -2.63 16.44
CA ILE A 155 23.54 -1.97 15.81
C ILE A 155 22.34 -1.90 16.78
N VAL A 156 22.05 -3.01 17.48
CA VAL A 156 20.96 -3.13 18.46
C VAL A 156 21.08 -2.11 19.59
N LYS A 157 22.31 -1.72 20.00
CA LYS A 157 22.52 -0.66 21.01
C LYS A 157 21.86 0.67 20.63
N GLY A 158 21.72 0.96 19.32
CA GLY A 158 21.05 2.15 18.82
C GLY A 158 19.51 2.02 18.69
N ILE A 159 18.97 0.81 18.75
CA ILE A 159 17.53 0.58 18.53
C ILE A 159 16.75 0.78 19.82
N LYS A 160 15.97 1.88 19.89
CA LYS A 160 15.15 2.23 21.06
C LYS A 160 13.88 1.38 21.20
N GLN A 161 13.24 1.01 20.09
CA GLN A 161 11.95 0.29 20.08
C GLN A 161 12.16 -1.21 19.76
N LYS A 162 12.62 -1.98 20.73
CA LYS A 162 12.95 -3.42 20.56
C LYS A 162 11.78 -4.28 20.11
N LYS A 163 10.52 -3.91 20.42
CA LYS A 163 9.30 -4.64 19.99
C LYS A 163 9.12 -4.67 18.47
N LYS A 164 9.78 -3.77 17.74
CA LYS A 164 9.74 -3.70 16.27
C LYS A 164 10.95 -4.33 15.60
N LEU A 165 11.86 -4.88 16.39
CA LEU A 165 13.11 -5.52 15.90
C LEU A 165 12.92 -7.02 15.72
N ILE A 166 13.31 -7.50 14.56
CA ILE A 166 13.39 -8.90 14.20
C ILE A 166 14.85 -9.16 13.77
N GLU A 167 15.62 -9.89 14.59
CA GLU A 167 17.00 -10.22 14.28
C GLU A 167 17.08 -11.57 13.57
N ILE A 168 17.65 -11.60 12.37
CA ILE A 168 17.82 -12.80 11.55
C ILE A 168 19.20 -12.73 10.90
N ALA A 169 20.13 -13.61 11.30
CA ALA A 169 21.51 -13.61 10.80
C ALA A 169 21.57 -13.79 9.27
N SER A 170 20.88 -14.77 8.73
CA SER A 170 20.81 -15.01 7.28
C SER A 170 20.09 -13.90 6.55
N ARG A 171 20.79 -13.17 5.69
CA ARG A 171 20.22 -12.08 4.88
C ARG A 171 19.12 -12.59 3.93
N LYS A 172 19.30 -13.75 3.35
CA LYS A 172 18.29 -14.44 2.54
C LYS A 172 17.00 -14.64 3.31
N ILE A 173 17.09 -15.19 4.53
CA ILE A 173 15.92 -15.44 5.37
C ILE A 173 15.31 -14.13 5.84
N ALA A 174 16.10 -13.10 6.15
CA ALA A 174 15.61 -11.79 6.56
C ALA A 174 14.80 -11.10 5.44
N ILE A 175 15.28 -11.12 4.20
CA ILE A 175 14.58 -10.60 3.02
C ILE A 175 13.27 -11.38 2.80
N SER A 176 13.34 -12.71 2.81
CA SER A 176 12.16 -13.56 2.63
C SER A 176 11.13 -13.33 3.73
N ARG A 177 11.54 -13.23 4.98
CA ARG A 177 10.65 -12.95 6.11
C ARG A 177 10.00 -11.57 5.98
N CYS A 178 10.78 -10.53 5.68
CA CYS A 178 10.28 -9.18 5.49
C CYS A 178 9.22 -9.10 4.38
N ILE A 179 9.49 -9.73 3.21
CA ILE A 179 8.55 -9.71 2.07
C ILE A 179 7.29 -10.53 2.38
N ASN A 180 7.41 -11.66 3.07
CA ASN A 180 6.25 -12.46 3.48
C ASN A 180 5.37 -11.72 4.49
N ASP A 181 5.97 -10.97 5.42
CA ASP A 181 5.27 -10.20 6.44
C ASP A 181 4.64 -8.88 5.90
N LEU A 182 4.99 -8.46 4.66
CA LEU A 182 4.38 -7.28 4.02
C LEU A 182 2.86 -7.45 3.94
N GLN A 183 2.17 -6.44 4.42
CA GLN A 183 0.73 -6.27 4.21
C GLN A 183 0.46 -5.33 3.04
N SER A 184 -0.77 -5.34 2.55
CA SER A 184 -1.19 -4.52 1.42
C SER A 184 -0.83 -3.05 1.63
N GLY A 185 -0.19 -2.43 0.64
CA GLY A 185 0.21 -1.02 0.68
C GLY A 185 1.46 -0.71 1.51
N GLU A 186 2.06 -1.67 2.22
CA GLU A 186 3.32 -1.47 2.94
C GLU A 186 4.53 -1.47 2.00
N ILE A 187 5.63 -0.92 2.46
CA ILE A 187 6.88 -0.81 1.69
C ILE A 187 8.01 -1.52 2.44
N ALA A 188 8.62 -2.52 1.80
CA ALA A 188 9.89 -3.06 2.23
C ALA A 188 11.04 -2.26 1.62
N ILE A 189 12.04 -1.96 2.42
CA ILE A 189 13.31 -1.37 1.97
C ILE A 189 14.40 -2.36 2.32
N VAL A 190 15.15 -2.82 1.31
CA VAL A 190 16.34 -3.65 1.49
C VAL A 190 17.55 -2.77 1.24
N ALA A 191 18.31 -2.46 2.29
CA ALA A 191 19.39 -1.49 2.27
C ALA A 191 20.75 -2.12 2.57
N GLY A 192 21.80 -1.51 2.02
CA GLY A 192 23.20 -1.82 2.31
C GLY A 192 24.00 -2.30 1.12
N LYS A 193 23.52 -3.31 0.41
CA LYS A 193 24.27 -3.97 -0.69
C LYS A 193 23.92 -3.43 -2.08
N GLY A 194 22.69 -2.95 -2.29
CA GLY A 194 22.27 -2.44 -3.60
C GLY A 194 22.55 -3.43 -4.74
N HIS A 195 23.45 -3.07 -5.64
CA HIS A 195 23.84 -3.88 -6.81
C HIS A 195 24.91 -4.93 -6.54
N GLU A 196 25.43 -5.04 -5.30
CA GLU A 196 26.44 -6.05 -4.98
C GLU A 196 25.90 -7.46 -5.15
N LYS A 197 26.72 -8.35 -5.76
CA LYS A 197 26.37 -9.75 -6.04
C LYS A 197 27.15 -10.75 -5.18
N THR A 198 27.76 -10.29 -4.10
CA THR A 198 28.54 -11.16 -3.23
C THR A 198 28.26 -10.86 -1.77
N GLN A 199 28.36 -11.88 -0.92
CA GLN A 199 28.40 -11.75 0.54
C GLN A 199 29.69 -12.37 1.05
N GLU A 200 30.36 -11.65 1.96
CA GLU A 200 31.72 -11.97 2.41
C GLU A 200 31.72 -12.36 3.90
N TYR A 201 32.10 -13.62 4.18
CA TYR A 201 32.30 -14.15 5.51
C TYR A 201 33.73 -14.68 5.64
N LYS A 202 34.48 -14.18 6.62
CA LYS A 202 35.90 -14.42 6.75
C LYS A 202 36.62 -14.10 5.44
N ASP A 203 37.36 -15.00 4.89
CA ASP A 203 38.10 -14.83 3.64
C ASP A 203 37.38 -15.46 2.42
N LYS A 204 36.10 -15.83 2.60
CA LYS A 204 35.32 -16.48 1.56
C LYS A 204 34.22 -15.52 1.04
N LYS A 205 34.14 -15.40 -0.28
CA LYS A 205 33.08 -14.68 -0.99
C LYS A 205 32.07 -15.67 -1.56
N PHE A 206 30.81 -15.47 -1.21
CA PHE A 206 29.70 -16.28 -1.73
C PHE A 206 28.88 -15.42 -2.69
N TYR A 207 28.39 -16.03 -3.76
CA TYR A 207 27.43 -15.35 -4.61
C TYR A 207 26.13 -15.12 -3.85
N PHE A 208 25.68 -13.88 -3.81
CA PHE A 208 24.45 -13.49 -3.16
C PHE A 208 23.99 -12.13 -3.69
N SER A 209 22.80 -12.08 -4.27
CA SER A 209 22.19 -10.86 -4.81
C SER A 209 20.88 -10.56 -4.11
N ASP A 210 20.81 -9.42 -3.43
CA ASP A 210 19.57 -8.93 -2.83
C ASP A 210 18.45 -8.85 -3.88
N ARG A 211 18.77 -8.38 -5.08
CA ARG A 211 17.81 -8.22 -6.18
C ARG A 211 17.18 -9.55 -6.61
N GLU A 212 17.99 -10.58 -6.78
CA GLU A 212 17.49 -11.90 -7.17
C GLU A 212 16.63 -12.53 -6.07
N GLU A 213 17.07 -12.42 -4.82
CA GLU A 213 16.31 -12.95 -3.68
C GLU A 213 14.97 -12.22 -3.53
N ILE A 214 14.94 -10.89 -3.70
CA ILE A 214 13.69 -10.10 -3.70
C ILE A 214 12.76 -10.56 -4.82
N LEU A 215 13.24 -10.73 -6.05
CA LEU A 215 12.43 -11.18 -7.19
C LEU A 215 11.84 -12.58 -6.94
N ASN A 216 12.64 -13.51 -6.39
CA ASN A 216 12.15 -14.83 -6.02
C ASN A 216 11.03 -14.76 -4.98
N CYS A 217 11.21 -13.96 -3.92
CA CYS A 217 10.21 -13.79 -2.88
C CYS A 217 8.93 -13.13 -3.40
N ILE A 218 9.04 -12.10 -4.26
CA ILE A 218 7.89 -11.45 -4.92
C ILE A 218 7.12 -12.47 -5.77
N ASN A 219 7.82 -13.27 -6.57
CA ASN A 219 7.18 -14.29 -7.42
C ASN A 219 6.42 -15.33 -6.60
N ILE A 220 7.00 -15.80 -5.48
CA ILE A 220 6.35 -16.74 -4.57
C ILE A 220 5.11 -16.10 -3.94
N LYS A 221 5.24 -14.88 -3.42
CA LYS A 221 4.14 -14.17 -2.78
C LYS A 221 3.02 -13.87 -3.79
N ASN A 222 3.35 -13.42 -5.00
CA ASN A 222 2.38 -13.13 -6.06
C ASN A 222 1.61 -14.37 -6.53
N LYS A 223 2.20 -15.57 -6.45
CA LYS A 223 1.47 -16.82 -6.73
C LYS A 223 0.37 -17.09 -5.70
N LYS A 224 0.55 -16.61 -4.46
CA LYS A 224 -0.41 -16.79 -3.36
C LYS A 224 -1.45 -15.66 -3.31
N LEU A 225 -1.15 -14.47 -3.85
CA LEU A 225 -2.03 -13.30 -3.81
C LEU A 225 -2.97 -13.25 -5.02
N PHE A 226 -4.16 -12.70 -4.80
CA PHE A 226 -5.11 -12.37 -5.87
C PHE A 226 -4.77 -11.03 -6.52
N ASN A 227 -5.32 -10.79 -7.71
CA ASN A 227 -5.20 -9.50 -8.39
C ASN A 227 -6.18 -8.43 -7.83
N ASP A 228 -7.03 -8.81 -6.91
CA ASP A 228 -8.05 -7.95 -6.29
C ASP A 228 -7.76 -7.79 -4.79
N LEU A 229 -7.52 -6.56 -4.36
CA LEU A 229 -7.19 -6.23 -2.97
C LEU A 229 -8.27 -6.71 -1.98
N ARG A 230 -9.53 -6.67 -2.39
CA ARG A 230 -10.66 -7.12 -1.55
C ARG A 230 -10.55 -8.62 -1.24
N LEU A 231 -10.17 -9.41 -2.24
CA LEU A 231 -9.92 -10.84 -2.05
C LEU A 231 -8.72 -11.11 -1.16
N ASN A 232 -7.65 -10.33 -1.31
CA ASN A 232 -6.47 -10.47 -0.46
C ASN A 232 -6.81 -10.20 1.01
N ILE A 233 -7.58 -9.14 1.29
CA ILE A 233 -8.04 -8.80 2.64
C ILE A 233 -8.94 -9.92 3.21
N ILE A 234 -9.89 -10.42 2.44
CA ILE A 234 -10.74 -11.52 2.86
C ILE A 234 -9.90 -12.78 3.13
N GLN A 235 -8.94 -13.10 2.26
CA GLN A 235 -8.04 -14.24 2.43
C GLN A 235 -7.18 -14.12 3.70
N GLU A 236 -6.58 -12.95 3.94
CA GLU A 236 -5.76 -12.70 5.12
C GLU A 236 -6.56 -12.94 6.42
N LYS A 237 -7.82 -12.51 6.44
CA LYS A 237 -8.70 -12.66 7.61
C LYS A 237 -9.24 -14.07 7.82
N THR A 238 -9.49 -14.82 6.74
CA THR A 238 -10.18 -16.10 6.82
C THR A 238 -9.29 -17.31 6.57
N LYS A 239 -8.13 -17.13 5.92
CA LYS A 239 -7.19 -18.19 5.49
C LYS A 239 -7.78 -19.30 4.60
N LEU A 240 -9.01 -19.13 4.11
CA LEU A 240 -9.86 -20.18 3.54
C LEU A 240 -10.24 -20.02 2.05
N LEU A 241 -9.55 -19.17 1.28
CA LEU A 241 -9.96 -18.91 -0.10
C LEU A 241 -9.38 -19.87 -1.14
N PRO A 242 -10.16 -20.23 -2.18
CA PRO A 242 -9.67 -21.00 -3.32
C PRO A 242 -8.62 -20.23 -4.13
N LYS A 243 -7.69 -20.97 -4.73
CA LYS A 243 -6.49 -20.39 -5.41
C LYS A 243 -6.78 -19.48 -6.61
N LYS A 244 -7.97 -19.51 -7.22
CA LYS A 244 -8.33 -18.64 -8.37
C LYS A 244 -9.79 -18.19 -8.21
N LEU A 245 -9.96 -16.95 -7.82
CA LEU A 245 -11.24 -16.28 -7.71
C LEU A 245 -11.24 -14.98 -8.51
N LYS A 246 -12.30 -14.72 -9.25
CA LYS A 246 -12.57 -13.42 -9.87
C LYS A 246 -13.81 -12.85 -9.24
N ILE A 247 -13.79 -11.56 -8.90
CA ILE A 247 -14.96 -10.85 -8.38
C ILE A 247 -15.30 -9.64 -9.23
N LYS A 248 -16.59 -9.33 -9.33
CA LYS A 248 -17.09 -8.09 -9.93
C LYS A 248 -17.45 -7.10 -8.84
N LYS A 249 -18.42 -7.42 -8.02
CA LYS A 249 -18.86 -6.58 -6.90
C LYS A 249 -19.11 -7.41 -5.64
N ILE A 250 -19.34 -6.71 -4.54
CA ILE A 250 -19.80 -7.25 -3.28
C ILE A 250 -21.25 -6.81 -3.06
N SER A 251 -22.12 -7.72 -2.66
CA SER A 251 -23.52 -7.44 -2.37
C SER A 251 -23.98 -8.08 -1.07
N ILE A 252 -24.95 -7.46 -0.42
CA ILE A 252 -25.69 -7.98 0.74
C ILE A 252 -27.12 -8.35 0.36
N ASN A 253 -27.53 -8.11 -0.91
CA ASN A 253 -28.85 -8.43 -1.42
C ASN A 253 -28.75 -9.53 -2.47
N SER A 254 -29.37 -10.70 -2.21
CA SER A 254 -29.35 -11.83 -3.14
C SER A 254 -30.00 -11.53 -4.49
N LYS A 255 -31.02 -10.64 -4.51
CA LYS A 255 -31.71 -10.27 -5.75
C LYS A 255 -30.81 -9.53 -6.74
N ASP A 256 -29.88 -8.72 -6.26
CA ASP A 256 -28.97 -7.88 -7.08
C ASP A 256 -27.67 -8.59 -7.48
N LEU A 257 -27.54 -9.88 -7.15
CA LEU A 257 -26.34 -10.67 -7.44
C LEU A 257 -26.25 -11.06 -8.91
N ALA A 258 -25.03 -11.05 -9.42
CA ALA A 258 -24.65 -11.57 -10.72
C ALA A 258 -23.50 -12.59 -10.58
N LYS A 259 -23.20 -13.28 -11.68
CA LYS A 259 -22.04 -14.19 -11.77
C LYS A 259 -20.76 -13.47 -11.36
N ASN A 260 -19.98 -14.12 -10.50
CA ASN A 260 -18.71 -13.64 -9.94
C ASN A 260 -18.83 -12.49 -8.93
N ASP A 261 -20.00 -12.24 -8.35
CA ASP A 261 -20.13 -11.38 -7.17
C ASP A 261 -19.80 -12.15 -5.89
N ILE A 262 -19.47 -11.42 -4.82
CA ILE A 262 -19.40 -11.98 -3.45
C ILE A 262 -20.67 -11.58 -2.71
N PHE A 263 -21.30 -12.54 -2.08
CA PHE A 263 -22.47 -12.32 -1.25
C PHE A 263 -22.10 -12.33 0.23
N PHE A 264 -22.44 -11.25 0.93
CA PHE A 264 -22.39 -11.20 2.39
C PHE A 264 -23.79 -11.45 2.96
N ALA A 265 -23.97 -12.61 3.53
CA ALA A 265 -25.22 -13.03 4.14
C ALA A 265 -25.38 -12.39 5.54
N ILE A 266 -25.74 -11.12 5.56
CA ILE A 266 -25.83 -10.33 6.80
C ILE A 266 -26.98 -10.85 7.67
N LYS A 267 -26.68 -11.11 8.95
CA LYS A 267 -27.68 -11.42 9.97
C LYS A 267 -28.20 -10.11 10.56
N GLY A 268 -29.39 -9.70 10.14
CA GLY A 268 -30.10 -8.55 10.69
C GLY A 268 -31.03 -8.93 11.84
N LYS A 269 -31.62 -7.92 12.51
CA LYS A 269 -32.60 -8.16 13.57
C LYS A 269 -33.88 -8.87 13.09
N LYS A 270 -34.38 -8.48 11.91
CA LYS A 270 -35.63 -9.03 11.32
C LYS A 270 -35.37 -10.07 10.24
N ASN A 271 -34.27 -9.98 9.51
CA ASN A 271 -33.97 -10.85 8.37
C ASN A 271 -32.59 -11.48 8.56
N ASP A 272 -32.50 -12.76 8.25
CA ASP A 272 -31.25 -13.52 8.23
C ASP A 272 -30.82 -13.80 6.78
N GLY A 273 -29.73 -13.18 6.35
CA GLY A 273 -29.19 -13.32 5.01
C GLY A 273 -28.76 -14.76 4.68
N SER A 274 -28.49 -15.59 5.69
CA SER A 274 -28.10 -16.98 5.47
C SER A 274 -29.19 -17.79 4.75
N LYS A 275 -30.43 -17.40 4.85
CA LYS A 275 -31.56 -18.01 4.13
C LYS A 275 -31.47 -17.87 2.61
N PHE A 276 -30.68 -16.90 2.13
CA PHE A 276 -30.53 -16.57 0.69
C PHE A 276 -29.23 -17.11 0.07
N ILE A 277 -28.47 -17.93 0.79
CA ILE A 277 -27.20 -18.47 0.30
C ILE A 277 -27.42 -19.36 -0.92
N ASN A 278 -28.48 -20.20 -0.93
CA ASN A 278 -28.82 -21.07 -2.06
C ASN A 278 -29.17 -20.25 -3.32
N GLU A 279 -29.89 -19.13 -3.16
CA GLU A 279 -30.15 -18.19 -4.27
C GLU A 279 -28.85 -17.62 -4.81
N ALA A 280 -27.96 -17.16 -3.91
CA ALA A 280 -26.65 -16.61 -4.28
C ALA A 280 -25.80 -17.68 -5.02
N TYR A 281 -25.83 -18.92 -4.59
CA TYR A 281 -25.14 -20.03 -5.25
C TYR A 281 -25.68 -20.31 -6.65
N ARG A 282 -27.02 -20.37 -6.82
CA ARG A 282 -27.67 -20.55 -8.13
C ARG A 282 -27.32 -19.41 -9.10
N LYS A 283 -27.16 -18.17 -8.61
CA LYS A 283 -26.71 -17.01 -9.40
C LYS A 283 -25.19 -17.01 -9.69
N LYS A 284 -24.50 -18.12 -9.40
CA LYS A 284 -23.07 -18.30 -9.66
C LYS A 284 -22.19 -17.24 -8.99
N SER A 285 -22.55 -16.84 -7.76
CA SER A 285 -21.66 -16.03 -6.92
C SER A 285 -20.32 -16.72 -6.75
N SER A 286 -19.25 -15.93 -6.74
CA SER A 286 -17.89 -16.45 -6.55
C SER A 286 -17.72 -17.03 -5.16
N MET A 287 -18.32 -16.40 -4.16
CA MET A 287 -18.22 -16.77 -2.76
C MET A 287 -19.37 -16.19 -1.95
N MET A 288 -19.74 -16.88 -0.89
CA MET A 288 -20.69 -16.44 0.13
C MET A 288 -19.99 -16.34 1.48
N ILE A 289 -20.09 -15.19 2.14
CA ILE A 289 -19.63 -14.96 3.51
C ILE A 289 -20.86 -15.07 4.43
N THR A 290 -20.81 -15.98 5.40
CA THR A 290 -21.98 -16.32 6.20
C THR A 290 -21.59 -16.67 7.64
N HIS A 291 -22.52 -16.55 8.57
CA HIS A 291 -22.36 -17.06 9.94
C HIS A 291 -22.78 -18.54 10.07
N LYS A 292 -23.55 -19.06 9.11
CA LYS A 292 -24.02 -20.45 9.09
C LYS A 292 -23.77 -21.09 7.73
N LEU A 293 -23.01 -22.19 7.70
CA LEU A 293 -22.72 -22.92 6.47
C LEU A 293 -23.97 -23.71 6.03
N ASP A 294 -24.15 -23.79 4.72
CA ASP A 294 -25.14 -24.65 4.08
C ASP A 294 -24.47 -25.98 3.70
N LYS A 295 -25.14 -27.10 4.01
CA LYS A 295 -24.60 -28.45 3.78
C LYS A 295 -24.54 -28.85 2.30
N VAL A 296 -25.38 -28.28 1.46
CA VAL A 296 -25.51 -28.60 0.03
C VAL A 296 -24.47 -27.82 -0.80
N ILE A 297 -24.00 -26.67 -0.31
CA ILE A 297 -23.08 -25.82 -1.03
C ILE A 297 -21.62 -26.21 -0.71
N PRO A 298 -20.75 -26.36 -1.72
CA PRO A 298 -19.34 -26.70 -1.51
C PRO A 298 -18.64 -25.73 -0.55
N LEU A 299 -17.84 -26.24 0.38
CA LEU A 299 -17.06 -25.44 1.32
C LEU A 299 -16.10 -24.45 0.60
N SER A 300 -15.68 -24.77 -0.62
CA SER A 300 -14.88 -23.86 -1.46
C SER A 300 -15.63 -22.61 -1.93
N LYS A 301 -16.97 -22.57 -1.75
CA LYS A 301 -17.84 -21.45 -2.16
C LYS A 301 -18.39 -20.65 -0.98
N GLN A 302 -18.14 -21.05 0.23
CA GLN A 302 -18.65 -20.39 1.41
C GLN A 302 -17.56 -20.23 2.49
N VAL A 303 -17.62 -19.14 3.21
CA VAL A 303 -16.70 -18.81 4.31
C VAL A 303 -17.54 -18.51 5.55
N ARG A 304 -17.29 -19.26 6.62
CA ARG A 304 -17.95 -19.01 7.90
C ARG A 304 -17.21 -17.92 8.67
N VAL A 305 -17.97 -16.94 9.18
CA VAL A 305 -17.50 -15.90 10.09
C VAL A 305 -18.48 -15.76 11.26
N ASN A 306 -18.03 -15.32 12.41
CA ASN A 306 -18.89 -15.20 13.59
C ASN A 306 -19.98 -14.14 13.41
N ASP A 307 -19.59 -12.96 12.92
CA ASP A 307 -20.48 -11.82 12.62
C ASP A 307 -20.18 -11.29 11.22
N THR A 308 -21.16 -11.46 10.32
CA THR A 308 -21.01 -11.04 8.91
C THR A 308 -20.99 -9.54 8.72
N LEU A 309 -21.66 -8.76 9.60
CA LEU A 309 -21.65 -7.31 9.53
C LEU A 309 -20.32 -6.76 10.05
N ASN A 310 -19.87 -7.27 11.18
CA ASN A 310 -18.55 -6.87 11.72
C ASN A 310 -17.44 -7.22 10.72
N PHE A 311 -17.49 -8.41 10.13
CA PHE A 311 -16.51 -8.83 9.13
C PHE A 311 -16.55 -7.95 7.86
N LEU A 312 -17.72 -7.54 7.39
CA LEU A 312 -17.88 -6.59 6.28
C LEU A 312 -17.21 -5.25 6.63
N THR A 313 -17.46 -4.75 7.83
CA THR A 313 -16.92 -3.49 8.36
C THR A 313 -15.40 -3.53 8.48
N GLU A 314 -14.85 -4.62 9.01
CA GLU A 314 -13.41 -4.82 9.12
C GLU A 314 -12.75 -4.86 7.74
N CYS A 315 -13.32 -5.62 6.79
CA CYS A 315 -12.82 -5.68 5.42
C CYS A 315 -12.84 -4.29 4.76
N ALA A 316 -13.91 -3.52 4.96
CA ALA A 316 -14.02 -2.16 4.42
C ALA A 316 -13.00 -1.20 5.04
N THR A 317 -12.81 -1.28 6.36
CA THR A 317 -11.83 -0.47 7.09
C THR A 317 -10.39 -0.76 6.61
N ASP A 318 -10.06 -2.04 6.44
CA ASP A 318 -8.73 -2.42 5.94
C ASP A 318 -8.59 -2.07 4.45
N TYR A 319 -9.65 -2.20 3.66
CA TYR A 319 -9.66 -1.73 2.27
C TYR A 319 -9.39 -0.22 2.19
N ARG A 320 -10.04 0.60 3.05
CA ARG A 320 -9.82 2.05 3.11
C ARG A 320 -8.37 2.43 3.42
N LYS A 321 -7.70 1.69 4.31
CA LYS A 321 -6.30 1.93 4.65
C LYS A 321 -5.34 1.72 3.48
N ASN A 322 -5.76 0.93 2.50
CA ASN A 322 -4.91 0.44 1.40
C ASN A 322 -5.28 1.03 0.03
N ILE A 323 -6.11 2.05 -0.01
CA ILE A 323 -6.46 2.79 -1.23
C ILE A 323 -6.08 4.26 -1.10
N ASN A 324 -5.60 4.85 -2.21
CA ASN A 324 -5.19 6.27 -2.27
C ASN A 324 -6.28 7.17 -2.87
N THR A 325 -7.54 6.73 -2.84
CA THR A 325 -8.68 7.51 -3.32
C THR A 325 -8.99 8.65 -2.35
N ASN A 326 -9.18 9.86 -2.85
CA ASN A 326 -9.67 10.99 -2.07
C ASN A 326 -11.15 10.80 -1.75
N ILE A 327 -11.47 10.63 -0.48
CA ILE A 327 -12.84 10.37 -0.01
C ILE A 327 -13.49 11.66 0.44
N ILE A 328 -14.68 11.93 -0.08
CA ILE A 328 -15.57 13.02 0.34
C ILE A 328 -16.75 12.40 1.08
N GLY A 329 -16.90 12.73 2.36
CA GLY A 329 -18.03 12.32 3.19
C GLY A 329 -19.03 13.46 3.32
N ILE A 330 -20.31 13.20 3.01
CA ILE A 330 -21.39 14.20 3.05
C ILE A 330 -22.40 13.77 4.10
N THR A 331 -22.66 14.65 5.08
CA THR A 331 -23.69 14.47 6.10
C THR A 331 -24.55 15.72 6.25
N GLY A 332 -25.56 15.70 7.14
CA GLY A 332 -26.48 16.81 7.42
C GLY A 332 -27.94 16.35 7.47
N SER A 333 -28.84 17.21 7.88
CA SER A 333 -30.27 16.90 8.02
C SER A 333 -30.94 16.70 6.67
N CYS A 334 -30.73 17.61 5.72
CA CYS A 334 -31.31 17.60 4.35
C CYS A 334 -30.23 17.73 3.28
N GLY A 335 -30.55 17.36 2.03
CA GLY A 335 -29.72 17.62 0.85
C GLY A 335 -28.53 16.71 0.64
N LYS A 336 -28.21 15.78 1.55
CA LYS A 336 -27.08 14.83 1.44
C LYS A 336 -27.03 14.10 0.11
N THR A 337 -28.12 13.42 -0.25
CA THR A 337 -28.22 12.61 -1.47
C THR A 337 -28.12 13.48 -2.72
N THR A 338 -28.79 14.63 -2.73
CA THR A 338 -28.76 15.60 -3.84
C THR A 338 -27.32 16.08 -4.06
N LEU A 339 -26.63 16.53 -3.02
CA LEU A 339 -25.26 17.00 -3.11
C LEU A 339 -24.30 15.88 -3.56
N LYS A 340 -24.45 14.67 -3.01
CA LYS A 340 -23.67 13.49 -3.42
C LYS A 340 -23.84 13.22 -4.92
N GLU A 341 -25.07 13.21 -5.43
CA GLU A 341 -25.36 12.96 -6.85
C GLU A 341 -24.78 14.05 -7.75
N LEU A 342 -24.99 15.33 -7.42
CA LEU A 342 -24.47 16.45 -8.19
C LEU A 342 -22.94 16.45 -8.22
N LEU A 343 -22.31 16.31 -7.06
CA LEU A 343 -20.86 16.28 -6.93
C LEU A 343 -20.26 15.05 -7.63
N GLY A 344 -20.86 13.88 -7.43
CA GLY A 344 -20.42 12.63 -8.07
C GLY A 344 -20.50 12.71 -9.59
N LYS A 345 -21.63 13.16 -10.14
CA LYS A 345 -21.83 13.35 -11.59
C LYS A 345 -20.90 14.44 -12.16
N GLY A 346 -20.69 15.53 -11.43
CA GLY A 346 -19.78 16.60 -11.85
C GLY A 346 -18.33 16.11 -11.91
N LEU A 347 -17.85 15.45 -10.86
CA LEU A 347 -16.50 14.92 -10.80
C LEU A 347 -16.24 13.80 -11.82
N THR A 348 -17.24 12.98 -12.18
CA THR A 348 -17.06 11.93 -13.21
C THR A 348 -16.77 12.50 -14.60
N LYS A 349 -17.16 13.75 -14.89
CA LYS A 349 -16.83 14.43 -16.15
C LYS A 349 -15.36 14.86 -16.22
N ILE A 350 -14.71 14.99 -15.08
CA ILE A 350 -13.34 15.54 -14.96
C ILE A 350 -12.33 14.43 -14.69
N THR A 351 -12.71 13.43 -13.88
CA THR A 351 -11.78 12.40 -13.39
C THR A 351 -12.51 11.11 -13.02
N LYS A 352 -11.75 10.02 -12.83
CA LYS A 352 -12.31 8.73 -12.38
C LYS A 352 -12.88 8.87 -10.98
N THR A 353 -14.20 8.90 -10.88
CA THR A 353 -14.92 9.11 -9.63
C THR A 353 -15.93 7.99 -9.39
N TYR A 354 -16.01 7.54 -8.15
CA TYR A 354 -17.06 6.68 -7.66
C TYR A 354 -17.93 7.48 -6.69
N PHE A 355 -19.23 7.24 -6.68
CA PHE A 355 -20.12 7.74 -5.63
C PHE A 355 -21.07 6.64 -5.18
N SER A 356 -21.41 6.64 -3.88
CA SER A 356 -22.21 5.59 -3.28
C SER A 356 -23.60 5.54 -3.91
N PRO A 357 -24.11 4.34 -4.28
CA PRO A 357 -25.40 4.21 -4.93
C PRO A 357 -26.54 4.49 -3.94
N LYS A 358 -27.64 5.06 -4.43
CA LYS A 358 -28.85 5.30 -3.63
C LYS A 358 -28.52 6.06 -2.33
N SER A 359 -29.20 5.73 -1.23
CA SER A 359 -28.94 6.23 0.11
C SER A 359 -28.21 5.19 0.96
N PHE A 360 -27.08 4.65 0.45
CA PHE A 360 -26.24 3.71 1.20
C PHE A 360 -25.37 4.47 2.20
N ASN A 361 -26.01 5.01 3.24
CA ASN A 361 -25.46 5.98 4.17
C ASN A 361 -25.31 5.45 5.62
N ASN A 362 -25.72 4.21 5.88
CA ASN A 362 -25.76 3.61 7.23
C ASN A 362 -24.65 2.55 7.43
N LYS A 363 -24.68 1.86 8.58
CA LYS A 363 -23.71 0.82 8.97
C LYS A 363 -23.60 -0.37 8.01
N PHE A 364 -24.53 -0.57 7.10
CA PHE A 364 -24.46 -1.58 6.04
C PHE A 364 -23.99 -0.96 4.72
N GLY A 365 -24.55 0.18 4.38
CA GLY A 365 -24.36 0.83 3.09
C GLY A 365 -22.97 1.43 2.91
N VAL A 366 -22.42 2.08 3.93
CA VAL A 366 -21.11 2.72 3.85
C VAL A 366 -19.98 1.69 3.67
N PRO A 367 -19.87 0.61 4.50
CA PRO A 367 -18.86 -0.42 4.28
C PRO A 367 -19.02 -1.12 2.93
N LEU A 368 -20.25 -1.44 2.52
CA LEU A 368 -20.53 -2.06 1.24
C LEU A 368 -20.12 -1.19 0.05
N SER A 369 -20.45 0.10 0.10
CA SER A 369 -20.08 1.06 -0.95
C SER A 369 -18.57 1.24 -1.02
N LEU A 370 -17.90 1.26 0.12
CA LEU A 370 -16.44 1.40 0.20
C LEU A 370 -15.72 0.18 -0.43
N LEU A 371 -16.19 -1.03 -0.17
CA LEU A 371 -15.65 -2.24 -0.80
C LEU A 371 -15.99 -2.34 -2.30
N ASN A 372 -16.98 -1.62 -2.79
CA ASN A 372 -17.29 -1.53 -4.22
C ASN A 372 -16.57 -0.37 -4.94
N LEU A 373 -15.89 0.49 -4.22
CA LEU A 373 -15.00 1.51 -4.77
C LEU A 373 -13.76 0.82 -5.38
N LYS A 374 -13.51 1.04 -6.67
CA LYS A 374 -12.33 0.46 -7.35
C LYS A 374 -11.06 1.21 -6.96
N GLN A 375 -9.95 0.51 -6.86
CA GLN A 375 -8.64 1.08 -6.47
C GLN A 375 -8.10 2.19 -7.39
N ASN A 376 -8.55 2.23 -8.64
CA ASN A 376 -8.09 3.20 -9.64
C ASN A 376 -8.96 4.45 -9.72
N MET A 377 -9.83 4.70 -8.74
CA MET A 377 -10.63 5.92 -8.63
C MET A 377 -9.83 7.01 -7.94
N ASN A 378 -9.92 8.24 -8.48
CA ASN A 378 -9.28 9.41 -7.88
C ASN A 378 -10.13 9.99 -6.75
N PHE A 379 -11.46 9.93 -6.90
CA PHE A 379 -12.41 10.38 -5.89
C PHE A 379 -13.46 9.31 -5.55
N GLY A 380 -13.87 9.31 -4.29
CA GLY A 380 -15.02 8.58 -3.80
C GLY A 380 -15.96 9.52 -3.03
N VAL A 381 -17.22 9.65 -3.42
CA VAL A 381 -18.20 10.49 -2.76
C VAL A 381 -19.22 9.63 -2.02
N PHE A 382 -19.31 9.82 -0.72
CA PHE A 382 -20.14 8.99 0.15
C PHE A 382 -21.10 9.82 0.97
N GLU A 383 -22.32 9.35 1.06
CA GLU A 383 -23.30 9.86 2.02
C GLU A 383 -23.12 9.17 3.36
N VAL A 384 -23.17 9.93 4.45
CA VAL A 384 -23.03 9.45 5.84
C VAL A 384 -24.31 9.77 6.59
N GLY A 385 -24.96 8.75 7.12
CA GLY A 385 -26.20 8.88 7.90
C GLY A 385 -25.95 9.56 9.26
N MET A 386 -27.03 10.12 9.81
CA MET A 386 -27.02 10.80 11.11
C MET A 386 -28.29 10.53 11.94
N ASP A 387 -28.87 9.35 11.78
CA ASP A 387 -30.15 9.01 12.42
C ASP A 387 -30.02 8.79 13.93
N ARG A 388 -28.82 8.52 14.44
CA ARG A 388 -28.55 8.21 15.84
C ARG A 388 -27.28 8.87 16.34
N LYS A 389 -27.28 9.23 17.63
CA LYS A 389 -26.08 9.72 18.31
C LYS A 389 -24.91 8.72 18.14
N GLY A 390 -23.75 9.21 17.70
CA GLY A 390 -22.54 8.42 17.48
C GLY A 390 -22.46 7.76 16.10
N GLU A 391 -23.48 7.80 15.25
CA GLU A 391 -23.46 7.16 13.93
C GLU A 391 -22.45 7.82 12.99
N ILE A 392 -22.38 9.14 12.96
CA ILE A 392 -21.39 9.87 12.13
C ILE A 392 -19.97 9.51 12.58
N ASP A 393 -19.70 9.47 13.89
CA ASP A 393 -18.39 9.08 14.44
C ASP A 393 -18.02 7.67 14.03
N TYR A 394 -18.94 6.71 14.15
CA TYR A 394 -18.72 5.33 13.76
C TYR A 394 -18.43 5.20 12.25
N LEU A 395 -19.24 5.81 11.40
CA LEU A 395 -19.10 5.72 9.95
C LEU A 395 -17.88 6.49 9.43
N SER A 396 -17.54 7.62 10.04
CA SER A 396 -16.36 8.39 9.69
C SER A 396 -15.05 7.66 10.03
N LYS A 397 -15.02 6.87 11.10
CA LYS A 397 -13.87 6.01 11.45
C LYS A 397 -13.62 4.90 10.41
N ILE A 398 -14.67 4.40 9.79
CA ILE A 398 -14.58 3.43 8.69
C ILE A 398 -14.14 4.11 7.40
N LEU A 399 -14.82 5.19 7.04
CA LEU A 399 -14.66 5.89 5.77
C LEU A 399 -13.37 6.71 5.70
N LYS A 400 -12.93 7.30 6.82
CA LYS A 400 -11.77 8.21 6.94
C LYS A 400 -11.74 9.22 5.80
N PRO A 401 -12.74 10.13 5.73
CA PRO A 401 -12.84 11.07 4.63
C PRO A 401 -11.67 12.06 4.65
N ASN A 402 -11.19 12.43 3.47
CA ASN A 402 -10.23 13.51 3.29
C ASN A 402 -10.91 14.89 3.35
N ILE A 403 -12.20 14.92 2.96
CA ILE A 403 -13.04 16.11 2.98
C ILE A 403 -14.38 15.74 3.60
N GLY A 404 -14.77 16.45 4.63
CA GLY A 404 -16.11 16.37 5.24
C GLY A 404 -16.98 17.55 4.79
N VAL A 405 -18.22 17.27 4.40
CA VAL A 405 -19.21 18.29 4.05
C VAL A 405 -20.46 18.09 4.88
N ILE A 406 -20.90 19.14 5.54
CA ILE A 406 -22.17 19.19 6.29
C ILE A 406 -23.11 20.10 5.50
N THR A 407 -24.23 19.56 5.03
CA THR A 407 -25.18 20.33 4.20
C THR A 407 -25.94 21.35 5.03
N ASN A 408 -26.54 20.89 6.09
CA ASN A 408 -27.19 21.73 7.10
C ASN A 408 -27.41 20.93 8.38
N ILE A 409 -27.67 21.63 9.47
CA ILE A 409 -28.08 21.06 10.73
C ILE A 409 -29.42 21.75 11.09
N SER A 410 -30.50 20.96 11.09
CA SER A 410 -31.80 21.42 11.58
C SER A 410 -32.12 20.74 12.90
N TYR A 411 -32.76 21.48 13.77
CA TYR A 411 -33.24 21.03 15.06
C TYR A 411 -34.51 20.20 14.90
#